data_b83b62c18026a8f98097de709e2b9599
#
_entry.id   b83b62c18026a8f98097de709e2b9599
#
_cell.length_a   1.000
_cell.length_b   1.000
_cell.length_c   1.000
_cell.angle_alpha   90.00
_cell.angle_beta   90.00
_cell.angle_gamma   90.00
#
_symmetry.space_group_name_H-M   'P 1'
#
loop_
_entity.id
_entity.type
_entity.pdbx_description
1 polymer ?
#
loop_
_entity_poly.entity_id
_entity_poly.type
_entity_poly.pdbx_seq_one_letter_code
_entity_poly.pdbx_strand_id
1 'polypeptide(L)'
;RGLGDVYKRQQYNNIIVTVMSFGFKYGIPRDSDLVFDVRFLPNPYYVPELRPQTGNDKPVSDMVKDCKEYPAFMEKLTDMLEFLIPNYLKEGKNQLVISVGCTGGKHRSVTVANALYETLEKLPYTVRLYHRDIGKDRIVKGE
;
A
#
# COMPACT_ATOMS: atom_id res chain seq x y z
N ARG A 1 28.98 21.35 12.90
CA ARG A 1 28.25 20.21 13.39
C ARG A 1 26.73 20.31 13.17
N GLY A 2 26.14 21.45 13.46
CA GLY A 2 24.73 21.64 13.21
C GLY A 2 24.37 21.51 11.74
N LEU A 3 25.23 22.02 10.87
CA LEU A 3 25.01 21.92 9.44
C LEU A 3 25.03 20.46 8.99
N GLY A 4 25.92 19.67 9.54
CA GLY A 4 25.99 18.25 9.20
C GLY A 4 24.75 17.50 9.59
N ASP A 5 24.21 17.81 10.77
CA ASP A 5 23.00 17.15 11.24
C ASP A 5 21.79 17.54 10.40
N VAL A 6 21.67 18.80 10.04
CA VAL A 6 20.57 19.25 9.20
C VAL A 6 20.66 18.60 7.83
N TYR A 7 21.85 18.52 7.29
CA TYR A 7 22.06 17.93 5.97
C TYR A 7 21.68 16.46 5.96
N LYS A 8 22.11 15.72 6.98
CA LYS A 8 21.74 14.31 7.08
C LYS A 8 20.25 14.12 7.20
N ARG A 9 19.58 14.97 7.98
CA ARG A 9 18.15 14.89 8.14
C ARG A 9 17.44 15.15 6.83
N GLN A 10 17.92 16.11 6.04
CA GLN A 10 17.35 16.37 4.73
C GLN A 10 17.51 15.18 3.80
N GLN A 11 18.64 14.50 3.86
CA GLN A 11 18.84 13.30 3.04
C GLN A 11 17.86 12.21 3.40
N TYR A 12 17.64 11.96 4.69
CA TYR A 12 16.70 10.94 5.11
C TYR A 12 15.27 11.29 4.76
N ASN A 13 14.93 12.59 4.75
CA ASN A 13 13.59 13.03 4.42
C ASN A 13 13.39 13.25 2.94
N ASN A 14 14.39 12.90 2.13
CA ASN A 14 14.39 13.25 0.72
C ASN A 14 13.82 12.15 -0.17
N ILE A 15 13.34 11.07 0.41
CA ILE A 15 12.71 10.00 -0.36
C ILE A 15 11.20 10.20 -0.35
N ILE A 16 10.58 9.99 -1.52
CA ILE A 16 9.14 10.00 -1.66
C ILE A 16 8.69 8.56 -1.81
N VAL A 17 7.89 8.10 -0.85
CA VAL A 17 7.37 6.73 -0.86
C VAL A 17 5.91 6.78 -1.30
N THR A 18 5.61 6.11 -2.39
CA THR A 18 4.24 6.01 -2.87
C THR A 18 3.72 4.61 -2.58
N VAL A 19 2.61 4.54 -1.85
CA VAL A 19 1.89 3.30 -1.61
C VAL A 19 0.76 3.25 -2.63
N MET A 20 0.72 2.21 -3.45
CA MET A 20 -0.26 2.12 -4.53
C MET A 20 -1.02 0.81 -4.42
N SER A 21 -2.35 0.88 -4.47
CA SER A 21 -3.17 -0.33 -4.59
C SER A 21 -3.52 -0.54 -6.06
N PHE A 22 -3.64 -1.81 -6.45
CA PHE A 22 -3.98 -2.13 -7.83
C PHE A 22 -4.68 -3.50 -7.90
N GLY A 23 -5.28 -3.77 -9.05
CA GLY A 23 -5.86 -5.07 -9.34
C GLY A 23 -5.00 -5.80 -10.35
N PHE A 24 -4.66 -7.05 -10.04
CA PHE A 24 -3.83 -7.84 -10.96
C PHE A 24 -4.48 -8.00 -12.33
N LYS A 25 -5.80 -7.98 -12.40
CA LYS A 25 -6.47 -8.12 -13.70
C LYS A 25 -6.24 -6.91 -14.62
N TYR A 26 -5.78 -5.80 -14.06
CA TYR A 26 -5.44 -4.60 -14.85
C TYR A 26 -3.93 -4.44 -15.06
N GLY A 27 -3.16 -5.45 -14.64
CA GLY A 27 -1.72 -5.43 -14.81
C GLY A 27 -0.98 -4.81 -13.65
N ILE A 28 0.23 -5.30 -13.42
CA ILE A 28 1.09 -4.77 -12.37
C ILE A 28 1.59 -3.39 -12.79
N PRO A 29 1.53 -2.38 -11.89
CA PRO A 29 2.03 -1.06 -12.24
C PRO A 29 3.51 -1.12 -12.63
N ARG A 30 3.83 -0.51 -13.76
CA ARG A 30 5.18 -0.61 -14.36
C ARG A 30 6.28 -0.02 -13.48
N ASP A 31 5.93 1.03 -12.75
CA ASP A 31 6.93 1.77 -11.97
C ASP A 31 7.14 1.17 -10.58
N SER A 32 6.53 0.01 -10.30
CA SER A 32 6.64 -0.59 -8.98
C SER A 32 8.05 -1.05 -8.68
N ASP A 33 8.58 -0.64 -7.54
CA ASP A 33 9.82 -1.17 -7.01
C ASP A 33 9.59 -2.44 -6.23
N LEU A 34 8.48 -2.48 -5.46
CA LEU A 34 8.09 -3.64 -4.68
C LEU A 34 6.62 -3.93 -4.96
N VAL A 35 6.29 -5.21 -5.10
CA VAL A 35 4.92 -5.63 -5.37
C VAL A 35 4.55 -6.72 -4.37
N PHE A 36 3.42 -6.53 -3.71
CA PHE A 36 2.92 -7.49 -2.74
C PHE A 36 1.53 -7.95 -3.13
N ASP A 37 1.34 -9.26 -3.12
CA ASP A 37 0.08 -9.90 -3.47
C ASP A 37 -0.68 -10.21 -2.18
N VAL A 38 -1.84 -9.60 -2.01
CA VAL A 38 -2.65 -9.80 -0.79
C VAL A 38 -3.92 -10.56 -1.09
N ARG A 39 -3.94 -11.38 -2.16
CA ARG A 39 -5.11 -12.17 -2.50
C ARG A 39 -5.39 -13.30 -1.52
N PHE A 40 -4.50 -13.54 -0.57
CA PHE A 40 -4.71 -14.55 0.47
C PHE A 40 -5.64 -14.07 1.58
N LEU A 41 -5.96 -12.79 1.64
CA LEU A 41 -6.84 -12.22 2.67
C LEU A 41 -8.31 -12.50 2.33
N PRO A 42 -9.21 -12.41 3.34
CA PRO A 42 -10.65 -12.62 3.06
C PRO A 42 -11.14 -11.68 1.97
N ASN A 43 -12.02 -12.19 1.12
CA ASN A 43 -12.44 -11.47 -0.08
C ASN A 43 -13.87 -10.94 0.05
N PRO A 44 -14.05 -9.63 0.28
CA PRO A 44 -15.40 -9.05 0.42
C PRO A 44 -16.25 -9.16 -0.83
N TYR A 45 -15.65 -9.46 -1.98
CA TYR A 45 -16.40 -9.61 -3.21
C TYR A 45 -17.51 -10.67 -3.10
N TYR A 46 -17.28 -11.69 -2.28
CA TYR A 46 -18.25 -12.77 -2.13
C TYR A 46 -19.37 -12.47 -1.13
N VAL A 47 -19.34 -11.29 -0.50
CA VAL A 47 -20.40 -10.84 0.37
C VAL A 47 -21.21 -9.79 -0.41
N PRO A 48 -22.47 -10.10 -0.79
CA PRO A 48 -23.22 -9.19 -1.69
C PRO A 48 -23.30 -7.75 -1.18
N GLU A 49 -23.46 -7.55 0.12
CA GLU A 49 -23.56 -6.20 0.68
C GLU A 49 -22.24 -5.43 0.58
N LEU A 50 -21.12 -6.14 0.58
CA LEU A 50 -19.80 -5.50 0.55
C LEU A 50 -19.24 -5.37 -0.85
N ARG A 51 -19.77 -6.15 -1.79
CA ARG A 51 -19.24 -6.16 -3.16
C ARG A 51 -19.17 -4.77 -3.78
N PRO A 52 -20.19 -3.92 -3.67
CA PRO A 52 -20.13 -2.58 -4.27
C PRO A 52 -19.34 -1.58 -3.45
N GLN A 53 -18.97 -1.92 -2.22
CA GLN A 53 -18.16 -1.04 -1.38
C GLN A 53 -16.68 -1.24 -1.66
N THR A 54 -15.84 -0.42 -1.05
CA THR A 54 -14.39 -0.48 -1.27
C THR A 54 -13.66 -0.65 0.04
N GLY A 55 -12.35 -0.86 -0.05
CA GLY A 55 -11.51 -0.94 1.14
C GLY A 55 -11.44 0.35 1.95
N ASN A 56 -11.95 1.46 1.41
CA ASN A 56 -12.09 2.68 2.18
C ASN A 56 -13.28 2.63 3.13
N ASP A 57 -14.20 1.70 2.93
CA ASP A 57 -15.39 1.57 3.76
C ASP A 57 -15.11 0.64 4.92
N LYS A 58 -15.58 1.05 6.10
CA LYS A 58 -15.27 0.31 7.33
C LYS A 58 -15.71 -1.16 7.28
N PRO A 59 -16.93 -1.50 6.81
CA PRO A 59 -17.31 -2.92 6.79
C PRO A 59 -16.39 -3.78 5.94
N VAL A 60 -15.91 -3.25 4.81
CA VAL A 60 -14.97 -3.97 3.96
C VAL A 60 -13.62 -4.12 4.66
N SER A 61 -13.12 -3.01 5.20
CA SER A 61 -11.85 -3.03 5.91
C SER A 61 -11.88 -4.01 7.08
N ASP A 62 -12.97 -3.99 7.85
CA ASP A 62 -13.10 -4.90 8.99
C ASP A 62 -13.05 -6.36 8.55
N MET A 63 -13.72 -6.70 7.45
CA MET A 63 -13.72 -8.07 6.97
C MET A 63 -12.33 -8.51 6.51
N VAL A 64 -11.64 -7.64 5.77
CA VAL A 64 -10.30 -7.96 5.27
C VAL A 64 -9.34 -8.21 6.43
N LYS A 65 -9.48 -7.44 7.49
CA LYS A 65 -8.60 -7.53 8.66
C LYS A 65 -8.96 -8.67 9.60
N ASP A 66 -10.11 -9.31 9.42
CA ASP A 66 -10.62 -10.30 10.34
C ASP A 66 -10.07 -11.69 10.04
N CYS A 67 -8.76 -11.83 10.21
CA CYS A 67 -8.09 -13.11 10.08
C CYS A 67 -6.72 -13.00 10.76
N LYS A 68 -6.16 -14.13 11.12
CA LYS A 68 -4.86 -14.14 11.81
C LYS A 68 -3.73 -13.76 10.87
N GLU A 69 -3.92 -13.96 9.58
CA GLU A 69 -2.89 -13.65 8.59
C GLU A 69 -2.67 -12.15 8.42
N TYR A 70 -3.70 -11.34 8.63
CA TYR A 70 -3.57 -9.92 8.39
C TYR A 70 -2.56 -9.25 9.32
N PRO A 71 -2.69 -9.36 10.65
CA PRO A 71 -1.70 -8.72 11.52
C PRO A 71 -0.30 -9.30 11.35
N ALA A 72 -0.20 -10.61 11.10
CA ALA A 72 1.10 -11.23 10.87
C ALA A 72 1.76 -10.67 9.61
N PHE A 73 0.98 -10.55 8.53
CA PHE A 73 1.49 -9.99 7.29
C PHE A 73 1.93 -8.54 7.47
N MET A 74 1.10 -7.72 8.12
CA MET A 74 1.43 -6.31 8.30
C MET A 74 2.68 -6.12 9.15
N GLU A 75 2.88 -6.97 10.16
CA GLU A 75 4.07 -6.90 10.98
C GLU A 75 5.33 -7.18 10.16
N LYS A 76 5.28 -8.25 9.38
CA LYS A 76 6.42 -8.64 8.55
C LYS A 76 6.69 -7.60 7.45
N LEU A 77 5.65 -7.08 6.86
CA LEU A 77 5.77 -6.08 5.82
C LEU A 77 6.39 -4.80 6.37
N THR A 78 5.90 -4.34 7.51
CA THR A 78 6.43 -3.12 8.13
C THR A 78 7.90 -3.30 8.50
N ASP A 79 8.24 -4.42 9.11
CA ASP A 79 9.64 -4.71 9.46
C ASP A 79 10.54 -4.68 8.22
N MET A 80 10.08 -5.32 7.14
CA MET A 80 10.85 -5.36 5.91
C MET A 80 11.06 -3.97 5.35
N LEU A 81 10.02 -3.15 5.33
CA LEU A 81 10.13 -1.81 4.77
C LEU A 81 10.96 -0.88 5.64
N GLU A 82 10.87 -1.01 6.96
CA GLU A 82 11.72 -0.23 7.85
C GLU A 82 13.19 -0.56 7.65
N PHE A 83 13.46 -1.80 7.26
CA PHE A 83 14.82 -2.21 6.93
C PHE A 83 15.23 -1.71 5.53
N LEU A 84 14.35 -1.84 4.55
CA LEU A 84 14.69 -1.55 3.16
C LEU A 84 14.83 -0.07 2.85
N ILE A 85 13.94 0.77 3.38
CA ILE A 85 13.90 2.18 2.98
C ILE A 85 15.22 2.90 3.29
N PRO A 86 15.80 2.76 4.49
CA PRO A 86 17.10 3.39 4.72
C PRO A 86 18.19 2.88 3.81
N ASN A 87 18.13 1.58 3.43
CA ASN A 87 19.11 1.02 2.53
C ASN A 87 18.97 1.54 1.10
N TYR A 88 17.74 1.75 0.67
CA TYR A 88 17.49 2.37 -0.64
C TYR A 88 17.99 3.82 -0.66
N LEU A 89 17.80 4.54 0.44
CA LEU A 89 18.32 5.89 0.54
C LEU A 89 19.84 5.93 0.40
N LYS A 90 20.52 4.98 1.01
CA LYS A 90 21.99 4.90 0.90
C LYS A 90 22.44 4.67 -0.53
N GLU A 91 21.62 3.99 -1.32
CA GLU A 91 21.91 3.74 -2.72
C GLU A 91 21.61 4.96 -3.61
N GLY A 92 21.03 5.99 -3.05
CA GLY A 92 20.72 7.19 -3.80
C GLY A 92 19.30 7.21 -4.36
N LYS A 93 18.46 6.25 -3.95
CA LYS A 93 17.07 6.20 -4.43
C LYS A 93 16.27 7.32 -3.76
N ASN A 94 15.58 8.11 -4.57
CA ASN A 94 14.77 9.21 -4.03
C ASN A 94 13.28 9.03 -4.26
N GLN A 95 12.86 7.98 -4.95
CA GLN A 95 11.46 7.63 -5.13
C GLN A 95 11.32 6.12 -4.98
N LEU A 96 10.30 5.70 -4.24
CA LEU A 96 10.05 4.30 -4.01
C LEU A 96 8.56 4.05 -4.19
N VAL A 97 8.20 3.11 -5.06
CA VAL A 97 6.80 2.75 -5.29
C VAL A 97 6.56 1.36 -4.74
N ILE A 98 5.69 1.28 -3.74
CA ILE A 98 5.29 0.03 -3.12
C ILE A 98 3.87 -0.26 -3.56
N SER A 99 3.69 -1.32 -4.35
CA SER A 99 2.39 -1.66 -4.91
C SER A 99 1.82 -2.88 -4.23
N VAL A 100 0.54 -2.79 -3.87
CA VAL A 100 -0.19 -3.86 -3.20
C VAL A 100 -1.36 -4.26 -4.09
N GLY A 101 -1.45 -5.53 -4.44
CA GLY A 101 -2.44 -5.99 -5.41
C GLY A 101 -3.37 -7.06 -4.88
N CYS A 102 -4.63 -6.97 -5.29
CA CYS A 102 -5.59 -8.06 -5.19
C CYS A 102 -6.19 -8.27 -6.56
N THR A 103 -7.24 -9.08 -6.69
CA THR A 103 -7.75 -9.41 -8.03
C THR A 103 -8.25 -8.18 -8.77
N GLY A 104 -9.16 -7.43 -8.16
CA GLY A 104 -9.78 -6.27 -8.81
C GLY A 104 -9.28 -4.91 -8.38
N GLY A 105 -8.49 -4.85 -7.31
CA GLY A 105 -7.96 -3.58 -6.84
C GLY A 105 -8.95 -2.71 -6.10
N LYS A 106 -10.01 -3.30 -5.52
CA LYS A 106 -11.10 -2.55 -4.93
C LYS A 106 -11.25 -2.75 -3.43
N HIS A 107 -10.97 -3.95 -2.93
CA HIS A 107 -11.26 -4.31 -1.54
C HIS A 107 -10.00 -4.56 -0.74
N ARG A 108 -9.36 -5.72 -0.96
CA ARG A 108 -8.23 -6.15 -0.13
C ARG A 108 -7.01 -5.27 -0.28
N SER A 109 -6.65 -4.94 -1.53
CA SER A 109 -5.48 -4.10 -1.79
C SER A 109 -5.67 -2.70 -1.23
N VAL A 110 -6.88 -2.14 -1.36
CA VAL A 110 -7.17 -0.79 -0.85
C VAL A 110 -7.04 -0.78 0.68
N THR A 111 -7.60 -1.80 1.34
CA THR A 111 -7.50 -1.91 2.80
C THR A 111 -6.05 -1.96 3.26
N VAL A 112 -5.24 -2.83 2.63
CA VAL A 112 -3.85 -2.99 3.02
C VAL A 112 -3.05 -1.72 2.70
N ALA A 113 -3.29 -1.12 1.54
CA ALA A 113 -2.57 0.10 1.16
C ALA A 113 -2.87 1.25 2.14
N ASN A 114 -4.13 1.39 2.56
CA ASN A 114 -4.48 2.41 3.55
C ASN A 114 -3.74 2.18 4.87
N ALA A 115 -3.71 0.93 5.33
CA ALA A 115 -3.04 0.59 6.58
C ALA A 115 -1.54 0.82 6.48
N LEU A 116 -0.95 0.46 5.36
CA LEU A 116 0.48 0.65 5.14
C LEU A 116 0.82 2.14 5.09
N TYR A 117 -0.01 2.92 4.40
CA TYR A 117 0.19 4.36 4.35
C TYR A 117 0.18 4.97 5.76
N GLU A 118 -0.80 4.59 6.58
CA GLU A 118 -0.89 5.11 7.95
C GLU A 118 0.33 4.75 8.78
N THR A 119 0.87 3.57 8.56
CA THR A 119 2.06 3.13 9.28
C THR A 119 3.30 3.91 8.82
N LEU A 120 3.48 4.05 7.51
CA LEU A 120 4.66 4.69 6.97
C LEU A 120 4.68 6.20 7.17
N GLU A 121 3.51 6.85 7.19
CA GLU A 121 3.48 8.29 7.36
C GLU A 121 3.94 8.73 8.75
N LYS A 122 4.00 7.81 9.71
CA LYS A 122 4.55 8.11 11.03
C LYS A 122 6.06 8.18 11.01
N LEU A 123 6.68 7.72 9.95
CA LEU A 123 8.13 7.77 9.80
C LEU A 123 8.54 9.08 9.13
N PRO A 124 9.81 9.46 9.18
CA PRO A 124 10.23 10.76 8.66
C PRO A 124 10.41 10.79 7.15
N TYR A 125 9.47 10.18 6.42
CA TYR A 125 9.48 10.17 4.96
C TYR A 125 8.25 10.89 4.43
N THR A 126 8.34 11.37 3.20
CA THR A 126 7.16 11.85 2.49
C THR A 126 6.46 10.64 1.89
N VAL A 127 5.22 10.40 2.32
CA VAL A 127 4.48 9.21 1.89
C VAL A 127 3.23 9.65 1.16
N ARG A 128 2.95 9.01 0.02
CA ARG A 128 1.76 9.26 -0.79
C ARG A 128 0.96 7.98 -0.93
N LEU A 129 -0.34 8.13 -1.15
CA LEU A 129 -1.25 7.00 -1.29
C LEU A 129 -2.04 7.17 -2.58
N TYR A 130 -2.11 6.10 -3.37
CA TYR A 130 -2.84 6.13 -4.63
C TYR A 130 -3.52 4.79 -4.87
N HIS A 131 -4.82 4.84 -5.17
CA HIS A 131 -5.60 3.64 -5.49
C HIS A 131 -5.88 3.65 -6.98
N ARG A 132 -5.02 2.95 -7.73
CA ARG A 132 -5.06 3.03 -9.19
C ARG A 132 -6.36 2.50 -9.79
N ASP A 133 -6.86 1.39 -9.25
CA ASP A 133 -7.95 0.67 -9.91
C ASP A 133 -9.26 0.66 -9.12
N ILE A 134 -9.37 1.48 -8.08
CA ILE A 134 -10.50 1.40 -7.16
C ILE A 134 -11.85 1.63 -7.84
N GLY A 135 -11.88 2.41 -8.91
CA GLY A 135 -13.12 2.72 -9.60
C GLY A 135 -13.38 1.94 -10.88
N LYS A 136 -12.44 1.08 -11.28
CA LYS A 136 -12.54 0.49 -12.62
C LYS A 136 -13.63 -0.54 -12.78
N ASP A 137 -13.87 -1.35 -11.73
CA ASP A 137 -14.94 -2.34 -11.78
C ASP A 137 -16.30 -1.70 -11.92
N ARG A 138 -16.48 -0.54 -11.28
CA ARG A 138 -17.74 0.18 -11.38
C ARG A 138 -17.97 0.66 -12.80
N ILE A 139 -16.91 1.14 -13.44
CA ILE A 139 -17.00 1.60 -14.83
C ILE A 139 -17.38 0.45 -15.75
N VAL A 140 -16.72 -0.70 -15.58
CA VAL A 140 -17.00 -1.87 -16.39
C VAL A 140 -18.43 -2.32 -16.21
N LYS A 141 -18.92 -2.29 -14.98
CA LYS A 141 -20.29 -2.73 -14.72
C LYS A 141 -21.33 -1.76 -15.23
N GLY A 142 -20.95 -0.52 -15.45
CA GLY A 142 -21.85 0.50 -15.94
C GLY A 142 -22.33 0.23 -17.34
N GLU A 143 -21.67 -0.70 -18.04
CA GLU A 143 -22.15 -1.06 -19.33
C GLU A 143 -23.23 -2.07 -19.23
#